data_5a9b49ed6bc02f5d62c18a09d5c712c0
#
_entry.id   5a9b49ed6bc02f5d62c18a09d5c712c0
#
_cell.length_a   1.000
_cell.length_b   1.000
_cell.length_c   1.000
_cell.angle_alpha   90.00
_cell.angle_beta   90.00
_cell.angle_gamma   90.00
#
_symmetry.space_group_name_H-M   'P 1'
#
loop_
_entity.id
_entity.type
_entity.pdbx_description
1 polymer ?
#
loop_
_entity_poly.entity_id
_entity_poly.type
_entity_poly.pdbx_seq_one_letter_code
_entity_poly.pdbx_strand_id
1 'polypeptide(L)'
;FKDGALSYGKVIYYGNKYIGDIWCYGIDEINEKMAMLSIVIFEKELWGKGIAAQATKDFIKEVFNKYDVEKIGAFTYAFNDRSIGLLEKTGFSKIEIFIEDGIESIYLEKHR
;
A
#
# COMPACT_ATOMS: atom_id res chain seq x y z
N PHE A 1 -2.74 9.30 -12.35
CA PHE A 1 -2.46 8.01 -13.01
C PHE A 1 -2.20 8.23 -14.48
N LYS A 2 -1.41 7.34 -15.09
CA LYS A 2 -1.15 7.39 -16.52
C LYS A 2 -2.35 6.90 -17.29
N ASP A 3 -2.57 7.45 -18.48
CA ASP A 3 -3.61 6.98 -19.39
C ASP A 3 -3.39 5.50 -19.70
N GLY A 4 -4.45 4.71 -19.62
CA GLY A 4 -4.41 3.29 -19.89
C GLY A 4 -3.89 2.42 -18.76
N ALA A 5 -3.43 2.99 -17.66
CA ALA A 5 -3.02 2.22 -16.49
C ALA A 5 -4.23 1.85 -15.65
N LEU A 6 -4.25 0.61 -15.17
CA LEU A 6 -5.31 0.16 -14.26
C LEU A 6 -5.04 0.69 -12.85
N SER A 7 -6.09 1.08 -12.17
CA SER A 7 -6.04 1.45 -10.77
C SER A 7 -7.32 0.99 -10.07
N TYR A 8 -7.24 0.83 -8.76
CA TYR A 8 -8.37 0.37 -7.96
C TYR A 8 -8.19 0.91 -6.54
N GLY A 9 -9.22 1.52 -6.00
CA GLY A 9 -9.12 2.11 -4.68
C GLY A 9 -10.40 2.08 -3.91
N LYS A 10 -10.27 2.31 -2.61
CA LYS A 10 -11.41 2.38 -1.69
C LYS A 10 -11.17 3.50 -0.69
N VAL A 11 -12.29 4.06 -0.22
CA VAL A 11 -12.26 4.99 0.91
C VAL A 11 -12.29 4.18 2.21
N ILE A 12 -11.68 4.74 3.25
CA ILE A 12 -11.64 4.11 4.57
C ILE A 12 -12.52 4.92 5.51
N TYR A 13 -13.42 4.23 6.19
CA TYR A 13 -14.29 4.82 7.21
C TYR A 13 -13.97 4.25 8.59
N TYR A 14 -14.14 5.08 9.60
CA TYR A 14 -14.17 4.64 10.99
C TYR A 14 -15.55 5.04 11.54
N GLY A 15 -16.42 4.06 11.72
CA GLY A 15 -17.83 4.34 11.94
C GLY A 15 -18.40 5.01 10.69
N ASN A 16 -18.96 6.21 10.85
CA ASN A 16 -19.54 6.97 9.74
C ASN A 16 -18.61 8.07 9.21
N LYS A 17 -17.38 8.14 9.73
CA LYS A 17 -16.44 9.20 9.36
C LYS A 17 -15.47 8.72 8.29
N TYR A 18 -15.34 9.48 7.22
CA TYR A 18 -14.35 9.24 6.19
C TYR A 18 -12.98 9.67 6.72
N ILE A 19 -12.03 8.74 6.82
CA ILE A 19 -10.74 8.98 7.47
C ILE A 19 -9.53 8.75 6.58
N GLY A 20 -9.69 8.19 5.41
CA GLY A 20 -8.54 7.95 4.55
C GLY A 20 -8.87 7.24 3.27
N ASP A 21 -7.83 6.99 2.49
CA ASP A 21 -7.92 6.29 1.21
C ASP A 21 -6.85 5.21 1.13
N ILE A 22 -7.19 4.12 0.44
CA ILE A 22 -6.24 3.07 0.08
C ILE A 22 -6.46 2.72 -1.38
N TRP A 23 -5.36 2.61 -2.14
CA TRP A 23 -5.48 2.31 -3.57
C TRP A 23 -4.25 1.59 -4.09
N CYS A 24 -4.47 0.85 -5.18
CA CYS A 24 -3.42 0.29 -6.01
C CYS A 24 -3.40 1.00 -7.36
N TYR A 25 -2.22 1.15 -7.91
CA TYR A 25 -2.01 1.77 -9.21
C TYR A 25 -0.96 0.99 -10.00
N GLY A 26 -0.84 1.28 -11.29
CA GLY A 26 0.09 0.58 -12.13
C GLY A 26 -0.13 -0.94 -12.14
N ILE A 27 -1.41 -1.35 -12.09
CA ILE A 27 -1.75 -2.77 -12.07
C ILE A 27 -1.42 -3.40 -13.41
N ASP A 28 -0.52 -4.37 -13.41
CA ASP A 28 -0.03 -5.04 -14.61
C ASP A 28 -0.22 -6.55 -14.46
N GLU A 29 -1.22 -7.07 -15.14
CA GLU A 29 -1.59 -8.49 -15.09
C GLU A 29 -0.85 -9.35 -16.12
N ILE A 30 -0.06 -8.72 -17.00
CA ILE A 30 0.52 -9.41 -18.16
C ILE A 30 2.03 -9.59 -18.04
N ASN A 31 2.76 -8.53 -17.80
CA ASN A 31 4.23 -8.55 -17.79
C ASN A 31 4.82 -8.72 -16.40
N GLU A 32 4.74 -7.67 -15.59
CA GLU A 32 5.31 -7.66 -14.24
C GLU A 32 4.47 -8.44 -13.23
N LYS A 33 3.19 -8.59 -13.52
CA LYS A 33 2.21 -9.23 -12.63
C LYS A 33 2.26 -8.66 -11.24
N MET A 34 2.21 -7.34 -11.15
CA MET A 34 2.27 -6.62 -9.89
C MET A 34 1.41 -5.37 -9.89
N ALA A 35 1.15 -4.85 -8.70
CA ALA A 35 0.49 -3.57 -8.48
C ALA A 35 1.24 -2.82 -7.40
N MET A 36 1.13 -1.49 -7.41
CA MET A 36 1.70 -0.64 -6.37
C MET A 36 0.61 -0.19 -5.41
N LEU A 37 0.92 -0.18 -4.13
CA LEU A 37 -0.02 0.19 -3.06
C LEU A 37 0.31 1.54 -2.48
N SER A 38 -0.73 2.33 -2.20
CA SER A 38 -0.61 3.56 -1.43
C SER A 38 -1.78 3.66 -0.45
N ILE A 39 -1.53 4.27 0.72
CA ILE A 39 -2.53 4.45 1.76
C ILE A 39 -2.29 5.77 2.49
N VAL A 40 -3.36 6.46 2.83
CA VAL A 40 -3.29 7.65 3.67
C VAL A 40 -4.44 7.67 4.67
N ILE A 41 -4.13 7.97 5.93
CA ILE A 41 -5.11 8.21 6.99
C ILE A 41 -4.96 9.66 7.42
N PHE A 42 -6.02 10.44 7.31
CA PHE A 42 -6.02 11.88 7.61
C PHE A 42 -6.02 12.20 9.11
N GLU A 43 -6.62 11.31 9.91
CA GLU A 43 -6.85 11.57 11.34
C GLU A 43 -5.71 10.98 12.16
N LYS A 44 -4.79 11.82 12.61
CA LYS A 44 -3.61 11.38 13.37
C LYS A 44 -3.96 10.62 14.65
N GLU A 45 -5.04 11.01 15.31
CA GLU A 45 -5.48 10.36 16.55
C GLU A 45 -5.92 8.90 16.34
N LEU A 46 -6.19 8.52 15.10
CA LEU A 46 -6.56 7.14 14.78
C LEU A 46 -5.35 6.29 14.39
N TRP A 47 -4.16 6.88 14.32
CA TRP A 47 -2.95 6.13 14.05
C TRP A 47 -2.61 5.22 15.23
N GLY A 48 -2.06 4.04 14.94
CA GLY A 48 -1.65 3.09 15.97
C GLY A 48 -2.77 2.28 16.59
N LYS A 49 -4.00 2.42 16.11
CA LYS A 49 -5.16 1.68 16.63
C LYS A 49 -5.51 0.44 15.81
N GLY A 50 -4.67 0.06 14.86
CA GLY A 50 -4.90 -1.11 14.04
C GLY A 50 -5.87 -0.90 12.87
N ILE A 51 -6.43 0.28 12.71
CA ILE A 51 -7.41 0.59 11.66
C ILE A 51 -6.76 0.49 10.29
N ALA A 52 -5.60 1.11 10.11
CA ALA A 52 -4.86 1.08 8.85
C ALA A 52 -4.39 -0.34 8.51
N ALA A 53 -3.95 -1.11 9.53
CA ALA A 53 -3.52 -2.49 9.32
C ALA A 53 -4.66 -3.36 8.83
N GLN A 54 -5.83 -3.24 9.45
CA GLN A 54 -7.00 -4.02 9.04
C GLN A 54 -7.47 -3.64 7.64
N ALA A 55 -7.55 -2.34 7.34
CA ALA A 55 -7.93 -1.86 6.03
C ALA A 55 -6.96 -2.36 4.95
N THR A 56 -5.66 -2.33 5.24
CA THR A 56 -4.63 -2.81 4.32
C THR A 56 -4.76 -4.31 4.06
N LYS A 57 -4.94 -5.11 5.12
CA LYS A 57 -5.11 -6.56 4.98
C LYS A 57 -6.32 -6.90 4.12
N ASP A 58 -7.44 -6.25 4.36
CA ASP A 58 -8.68 -6.50 3.61
C ASP A 58 -8.53 -6.09 2.15
N PHE A 59 -7.90 -4.95 1.91
CA PHE A 59 -7.69 -4.44 0.56
C PHE A 59 -6.74 -5.33 -0.25
N ILE A 60 -5.67 -5.82 0.37
CA ILE A 60 -4.73 -6.74 -0.28
C ILE A 60 -5.45 -8.00 -0.75
N LYS A 61 -6.32 -8.55 0.08
CA LYS A 61 -7.13 -9.72 -0.30
C LYS A 61 -8.00 -9.42 -1.51
N GLU A 62 -8.64 -8.26 -1.52
CA GLU A 62 -9.48 -7.87 -2.66
C GLU A 62 -8.67 -7.74 -3.94
N VAL A 63 -7.49 -7.13 -3.87
CA VAL A 63 -6.62 -6.95 -5.04
C VAL A 63 -6.20 -8.30 -5.61
N PHE A 64 -5.75 -9.21 -4.75
CA PHE A 64 -5.35 -10.55 -5.20
C PHE A 64 -6.52 -11.38 -5.74
N ASN A 65 -7.74 -11.14 -5.25
CA ASN A 65 -8.93 -11.82 -5.76
C ASN A 65 -9.41 -11.23 -7.08
N LYS A 66 -9.24 -9.93 -7.25
CA LYS A 66 -9.78 -9.20 -8.41
C LYS A 66 -8.82 -9.18 -9.60
N TYR A 67 -7.53 -9.18 -9.35
CA TYR A 67 -6.51 -9.03 -10.40
C TYR A 67 -5.54 -10.21 -10.40
N ASP A 68 -5.06 -10.55 -11.59
CA ASP A 68 -4.06 -11.61 -11.77
C ASP A 68 -2.66 -11.02 -11.57
N VAL A 69 -2.36 -10.67 -10.33
CA VAL A 69 -1.04 -10.18 -9.95
C VAL A 69 -0.43 -11.14 -8.93
N GLU A 70 0.88 -11.25 -8.93
CA GLU A 70 1.61 -12.17 -8.04
C GLU A 70 2.19 -11.45 -6.83
N LYS A 71 2.32 -10.13 -6.90
CA LYS A 71 2.87 -9.34 -5.81
C LYS A 71 2.32 -7.92 -5.81
N ILE A 72 2.41 -7.30 -4.64
CA ILE A 72 2.06 -5.89 -4.44
C ILE A 72 3.29 -5.21 -3.87
N GLY A 73 3.73 -4.12 -4.48
CA GLY A 73 4.86 -3.32 -4.03
C GLY A 73 4.42 -2.05 -3.33
N ALA A 74 5.27 -1.51 -2.49
CA ALA A 74 5.03 -0.24 -1.82
C ALA A 74 6.35 0.47 -1.55
N PHE A 75 6.34 1.80 -1.67
CA PHE A 75 7.48 2.65 -1.34
C PHE A 75 7.18 3.45 -0.09
N THR A 76 8.19 3.67 0.73
CA THR A 76 8.10 4.60 1.84
C THR A 76 9.49 5.18 2.14
N TYR A 77 9.53 6.33 2.82
CA TYR A 77 10.80 6.90 3.26
C TYR A 77 11.39 6.06 4.38
N ALA A 78 12.74 5.93 4.39
CA ALA A 78 13.43 5.13 5.39
C ALA A 78 13.22 5.62 6.82
N PHE A 79 12.97 6.93 6.99
CA PHE A 79 12.70 7.51 8.32
C PHE A 79 11.24 7.35 8.78
N ASN A 80 10.37 6.82 7.93
CA ASN A 80 8.95 6.68 8.26
C ASN A 80 8.67 5.32 8.91
N ASP A 81 9.06 5.21 10.18
CA ASP A 81 8.91 3.95 10.95
C ASP A 81 7.47 3.48 11.02
N ARG A 82 6.52 4.40 11.08
CA ARG A 82 5.09 4.07 11.13
C ARG A 82 4.63 3.35 9.87
N SER A 83 5.01 3.87 8.72
CA SER A 83 4.64 3.27 7.43
C SER A 83 5.34 1.91 7.23
N ILE A 84 6.62 1.83 7.56
CA ILE A 84 7.38 0.58 7.49
C ILE A 84 6.74 -0.47 8.40
N GLY A 85 6.44 -0.10 9.64
CA GLY A 85 5.79 -1.01 10.59
C GLY A 85 4.44 -1.49 10.12
N LEU A 86 3.63 -0.61 9.54
CA LEU A 86 2.33 -0.96 8.97
C LEU A 86 2.48 -1.98 7.85
N LEU A 87 3.40 -1.73 6.93
CA LEU A 87 3.62 -2.63 5.79
C LEU A 87 4.14 -4.00 6.25
N GLU A 88 5.13 -4.02 7.14
CA GLU A 88 5.67 -5.28 7.68
C GLU A 88 4.60 -6.07 8.44
N LYS A 89 3.79 -5.38 9.22
CA LYS A 89 2.69 -6.01 9.99
C LYS A 89 1.65 -6.64 9.08
N THR A 90 1.48 -6.12 7.89
CA THR A 90 0.52 -6.64 6.91
C THR A 90 1.13 -7.61 5.90
N GLY A 91 2.39 -8.00 6.12
CA GLY A 91 3.02 -9.08 5.37
C GLY A 91 4.03 -8.66 4.31
N PHE A 92 4.35 -7.37 4.22
CA PHE A 92 5.37 -6.89 3.29
C PHE A 92 6.76 -7.14 3.84
N SER A 93 7.71 -7.41 2.95
CA SER A 93 9.12 -7.56 3.29
C SER A 93 9.94 -6.49 2.57
N LYS A 94 10.98 -6.00 3.25
CA LYS A 94 11.91 -5.03 2.65
C LYS A 94 12.71 -5.72 1.56
N ILE A 95 12.75 -5.11 0.38
CA ILE A 95 13.46 -5.65 -0.77
C ILE A 95 14.71 -4.83 -1.08
N GLU A 96 14.59 -3.50 -1.05
CA GLU A 96 15.65 -2.62 -1.51
C GLU A 96 15.61 -1.30 -0.76
N ILE A 97 16.80 -0.76 -0.50
CA ILE A 97 16.97 0.61 0.02
C ILE A 97 17.65 1.40 -1.08
N PHE A 98 17.13 2.58 -1.39
CA PHE A 98 17.69 3.43 -2.44
C PHE A 98 17.59 4.90 -2.04
N ILE A 99 18.37 5.75 -2.73
CA ILE A 99 18.34 7.20 -2.50
C ILE A 99 17.72 7.87 -3.71
N GLU A 100 16.71 8.69 -3.47
CA GLU A 100 16.04 9.46 -4.50
C GLU A 100 15.97 10.91 -4.04
N ASP A 101 16.52 11.81 -4.86
CA ASP A 101 16.60 13.25 -4.54
C ASP A 101 17.23 13.52 -3.18
N GLY A 102 18.26 12.73 -2.83
CA GLY A 102 18.97 12.88 -1.55
C GLY A 102 18.23 12.30 -0.36
N ILE A 103 17.08 11.64 -0.57
CA ILE A 103 16.28 11.06 0.51
C ILE A 103 16.33 9.53 0.40
N GLU A 104 16.68 8.89 1.54
CA GLU A 104 16.69 7.43 1.60
C GLU A 104 15.26 6.89 1.64
N SER A 105 14.97 5.94 0.76
CA SER A 105 13.66 5.31 0.62
C SER A 105 13.79 3.80 0.63
N ILE A 106 12.69 3.12 0.94
CA ILE A 106 12.64 1.66 0.99
C ILE A 106 11.53 1.18 0.07
N TYR A 107 11.82 0.12 -0.66
CA TYR A 107 10.83 -0.61 -1.45
C TYR A 107 10.53 -1.93 -0.76
N LEU A 108 9.25 -2.23 -0.58
CA LEU A 108 8.78 -3.46 0.05
C LEU A 108 7.83 -4.19 -0.89
N GLU A 109 7.74 -5.51 -0.74
CA GLU A 109 6.82 -6.34 -1.52
C GLU A 109 6.07 -7.32 -0.64
N LYS A 110 4.82 -7.60 -1.03
CA LYS A 110 4.05 -8.71 -0.50
C LYS A 110 3.67 -9.61 -1.66
N HIS A 111 4.01 -10.89 -1.56
CA HIS A 111 3.67 -11.89 -2.56
C HIS A 111 2.31 -12.54 -2.26
N ARG A 112 1.66 -13.00 -3.33
CA ARG A 112 0.39 -13.72 -3.25
C ARG A 112 0.50 -14.94 -2.32
#